data_40855ae363fe7147257be22d53e47a82
#
_entry.id   40855ae363fe7147257be22d53e47a82
#
_cell.length_a   1.000
_cell.length_b   1.000
_cell.length_c   1.000
_cell.angle_alpha   90.00
_cell.angle_beta   90.00
_cell.angle_gamma   90.00
#
_symmetry.space_group_name_H-M   'P 1'
#
loop_
_entity.id
_entity.type
_entity.pdbx_description
1 polymer ?
#
loop_
_entity_poly.entity_id
_entity_poly.type
_entity_poly.pdbx_seq_one_letter_code
_entity_poly.pdbx_strand_id
1 'polypeptide(L)'
;MCGKVAAAQPPIPEAPPPTPQERQCLARGWHRVILPVNGMARELLWKGPEGPWTKGAILIMHGGGGQHYQWCVANVSFLESQVRFSNLALDQGFAVFLLNSTDKVTDQEGRLCGKVWDDEVRDRPNLDLPYIEEIIQVFNPQVRPPGSRKAIFLTGLSSGGYMTVRASTHFDNLITAFAPVSSGDPYGWYRICEKGLSPRKTVFGLGFDRETGKQIIEPDACRRDRYVHERPWESTFPKTKPAFRTFKHEKDGINDLSCSEKVDSLLRRHGYVGEPAFLLKDEGPRSLANHLWQDAYNQPILDFFARQLDKDK
;
A
#
# COMPACT_ATOMS: atom_id res chain seq x y z
N MET A 1 -9.54 -36.48 30.19
CA MET A 1 -9.23 -35.76 28.94
C MET A 1 -10.29 -34.70 28.75
N CYS A 2 -10.03 -33.44 29.11
CA CYS A 2 -10.95 -32.32 28.83
C CYS A 2 -10.74 -31.84 27.40
N GLY A 3 -11.71 -32.15 26.53
CA GLY A 3 -11.74 -31.59 25.19
C GLY A 3 -11.90 -30.06 25.24
N LYS A 4 -10.94 -29.33 24.67
CA LYS A 4 -11.12 -27.90 24.42
C LYS A 4 -12.27 -27.75 23.41
N VAL A 5 -13.42 -27.26 23.88
CA VAL A 5 -14.48 -26.78 22.98
C VAL A 5 -13.91 -25.57 22.27
N ALA A 6 -13.72 -25.68 20.97
CA ALA A 6 -13.38 -24.53 20.14
C ALA A 6 -14.49 -23.49 20.28
N ALA A 7 -14.15 -22.30 20.78
CA ALA A 7 -15.10 -21.20 20.84
C ALA A 7 -15.58 -20.92 19.41
N ALA A 8 -16.92 -20.92 19.21
CA ALA A 8 -17.51 -20.57 17.94
C ALA A 8 -17.01 -19.16 17.56
N GLN A 9 -16.48 -19.02 16.35
CA GLN A 9 -16.11 -17.71 15.83
C GLN A 9 -17.35 -16.81 15.83
N PRO A 10 -17.24 -15.53 16.24
CA PRO A 10 -18.36 -14.62 16.18
C PRO A 10 -18.87 -14.53 14.73
N PRO A 11 -20.19 -14.38 14.53
CA PRO A 11 -20.74 -14.28 13.19
C PRO A 11 -20.06 -13.16 12.42
N ILE A 12 -19.65 -13.44 11.19
CA ILE A 12 -19.06 -12.46 10.28
C ILE A 12 -20.10 -11.36 10.07
N PRO A 13 -19.75 -10.06 10.27
CA PRO A 13 -20.67 -9.00 9.94
C PRO A 13 -21.15 -9.14 8.50
N GLU A 14 -22.46 -8.98 8.28
CA GLU A 14 -23.02 -9.04 6.94
C GLU A 14 -22.30 -8.02 6.03
N ALA A 15 -21.82 -8.51 4.90
CA ALA A 15 -21.08 -7.66 3.97
C ALA A 15 -22.01 -6.57 3.42
N PRO A 16 -21.63 -5.30 3.43
CA PRO A 16 -22.44 -4.25 2.83
C PRO A 16 -22.64 -4.53 1.32
N PRO A 17 -23.76 -4.11 0.74
CA PRO A 17 -23.99 -4.28 -0.69
C PRO A 17 -22.91 -3.51 -1.49
N PRO A 18 -22.55 -3.98 -2.70
CA PRO A 18 -21.53 -3.32 -3.51
C PRO A 18 -21.96 -1.90 -3.89
N THR A 19 -21.03 -0.96 -3.79
CA THR A 19 -21.20 0.43 -4.22
C THR A 19 -21.45 0.52 -5.73
N PRO A 20 -21.94 1.66 -6.27
CA PRO A 20 -22.06 1.85 -7.71
C PRO A 20 -20.74 1.62 -8.48
N GLN A 21 -19.61 2.06 -7.94
CA GLN A 21 -18.28 1.87 -8.52
C GLN A 21 -17.85 0.41 -8.50
N GLU A 22 -18.08 -0.30 -7.40
CA GLU A 22 -17.81 -1.74 -7.34
C GLU A 22 -18.67 -2.53 -8.31
N ARG A 23 -19.95 -2.18 -8.50
CA ARG A 23 -20.78 -2.80 -9.55
C ARG A 23 -20.20 -2.59 -10.96
N GLN A 24 -19.60 -1.42 -11.24
CA GLN A 24 -18.90 -1.20 -12.50
C GLN A 24 -17.63 -2.07 -12.62
N CYS A 25 -16.90 -2.27 -11.53
CA CYS A 25 -15.77 -3.21 -11.52
C CYS A 25 -16.23 -4.64 -11.80
N LEU A 26 -17.30 -5.10 -11.13
CA LEU A 26 -17.87 -6.43 -11.34
C LEU A 26 -18.31 -6.62 -12.81
N ALA A 27 -18.94 -5.61 -13.41
CA ALA A 27 -19.32 -5.63 -14.83
C ALA A 27 -18.12 -5.70 -15.80
N ARG A 28 -16.91 -5.36 -15.31
CA ARG A 28 -15.63 -5.49 -16.05
C ARG A 28 -14.88 -6.79 -15.75
N GLY A 29 -15.54 -7.75 -15.09
CA GLY A 29 -14.97 -9.05 -14.77
C GLY A 29 -14.06 -9.07 -13.54
N TRP A 30 -14.13 -8.08 -12.67
CA TRP A 30 -13.51 -8.14 -11.33
C TRP A 30 -14.39 -8.95 -10.38
N HIS A 31 -13.78 -9.61 -9.44
CA HIS A 31 -14.44 -10.37 -8.38
C HIS A 31 -14.33 -9.62 -7.06
N ARG A 32 -15.44 -9.47 -6.35
CA ARG A 32 -15.49 -8.90 -5.00
C ARG A 32 -15.48 -10.03 -3.97
N VAL A 33 -14.64 -9.90 -2.96
CA VAL A 33 -14.51 -10.87 -1.88
C VAL A 33 -14.51 -10.15 -0.54
N ILE A 34 -15.15 -10.75 0.45
CA ILE A 34 -15.12 -10.33 1.85
C ILE A 34 -14.43 -11.43 2.64
N LEU A 35 -13.32 -11.08 3.28
CA LEU A 35 -12.57 -11.98 4.16
C LEU A 35 -12.84 -11.63 5.63
N PRO A 36 -13.21 -12.61 6.44
CA PRO A 36 -13.32 -12.41 7.89
C PRO A 36 -11.93 -12.44 8.51
N VAL A 37 -11.43 -11.28 8.93
CA VAL A 37 -10.11 -11.16 9.55
C VAL A 37 -10.24 -10.44 10.89
N ASN A 38 -9.87 -11.12 11.98
CA ASN A 38 -9.89 -10.58 13.34
C ASN A 38 -11.22 -9.90 13.70
N GLY A 39 -12.35 -10.53 13.36
CA GLY A 39 -13.69 -10.02 13.65
C GLY A 39 -14.13 -8.84 12.78
N MET A 40 -13.37 -8.50 11.74
CA MET A 40 -13.71 -7.48 10.75
C MET A 40 -14.00 -8.12 9.40
N ALA A 41 -15.01 -7.61 8.68
CA ALA A 41 -15.22 -7.90 7.28
C ALA A 41 -14.24 -7.06 6.45
N ARG A 42 -13.23 -7.71 5.86
CA ARG A 42 -12.21 -7.05 5.03
C ARG A 42 -12.50 -7.33 3.56
N GLU A 43 -12.51 -6.28 2.79
CA GLU A 43 -12.98 -6.29 1.41
C GLU A 43 -11.85 -6.14 0.42
N LEU A 44 -11.89 -6.91 -0.66
CA LEU A 44 -11.00 -6.75 -1.81
C LEU A 44 -11.72 -6.95 -3.12
N LEU A 45 -11.18 -6.39 -4.19
CA LEU A 45 -11.47 -6.76 -5.57
C LEU A 45 -10.26 -7.48 -6.14
N TRP A 46 -10.48 -8.48 -6.98
CA TRP A 46 -9.38 -9.13 -7.67
C TRP A 46 -9.76 -9.54 -9.09
N LYS A 47 -8.76 -9.66 -9.94
CA LYS A 47 -8.88 -10.18 -11.30
C LYS A 47 -7.57 -10.85 -11.69
N GLY A 48 -7.67 -12.00 -12.36
CA GLY A 48 -6.52 -12.67 -12.98
C GLY A 48 -6.59 -12.58 -14.49
N PRO A 49 -5.47 -12.78 -15.18
CA PRO A 49 -5.47 -13.03 -16.61
C PRO A 49 -6.15 -14.36 -16.91
N GLU A 50 -6.56 -14.60 -18.16
CA GLU A 50 -7.05 -15.90 -18.59
C GLU A 50 -5.93 -16.95 -18.48
N GLY A 51 -6.24 -18.07 -17.83
CA GLY A 51 -5.30 -19.18 -17.62
C GLY A 51 -4.28 -18.96 -16.49
N PRO A 52 -3.13 -19.64 -16.52
CA PRO A 52 -2.11 -19.50 -15.49
C PRO A 52 -1.50 -18.10 -15.39
N TRP A 53 -1.31 -17.63 -14.16
CA TRP A 53 -0.65 -16.33 -13.91
C TRP A 53 0.86 -16.46 -14.14
N THR A 54 1.31 -16.06 -15.31
CA THR A 54 2.71 -16.29 -15.75
C THR A 54 3.71 -15.46 -14.96
N LYS A 55 3.27 -14.37 -14.32
CA LYS A 55 4.12 -13.47 -13.53
C LYS A 55 3.74 -13.40 -12.04
N GLY A 56 2.76 -14.17 -11.57
CA GLY A 56 2.32 -14.15 -10.17
C GLY A 56 1.26 -13.09 -9.88
N ALA A 57 1.22 -12.54 -8.66
CA ALA A 57 0.18 -11.64 -8.23
C ALA A 57 0.73 -10.31 -7.68
N ILE A 58 0.05 -9.21 -7.97
CA ILE A 58 0.31 -7.88 -7.42
C ILE A 58 -0.82 -7.51 -6.46
N LEU A 59 -0.49 -7.21 -5.22
CA LEU A 59 -1.38 -6.63 -4.24
C LEU A 59 -1.21 -5.12 -4.25
N ILE A 60 -2.30 -4.38 -4.48
CA ILE A 60 -2.30 -2.92 -4.63
C ILE A 60 -3.05 -2.28 -3.48
N MET A 61 -2.42 -1.32 -2.83
CA MET A 61 -2.95 -0.57 -1.69
C MET A 61 -3.23 0.88 -2.09
N HIS A 62 -4.47 1.35 -1.90
CA HIS A 62 -4.89 2.71 -2.27
C HIS A 62 -4.29 3.77 -1.34
N GLY A 63 -4.30 5.04 -1.78
CA GLY A 63 -3.88 6.19 -0.98
C GLY A 63 -4.86 6.53 0.14
N GLY A 64 -4.47 7.43 1.06
CA GLY A 64 -5.34 7.90 2.15
C GLY A 64 -6.62 8.52 1.61
N GLY A 65 -7.76 8.20 2.23
CA GLY A 65 -9.09 8.60 1.77
C GLY A 65 -9.58 7.87 0.52
N GLY A 66 -8.75 6.99 -0.07
CA GLY A 66 -9.06 6.25 -1.28
C GLY A 66 -9.88 4.98 -1.04
N GLN A 67 -10.12 4.27 -2.13
CA GLN A 67 -10.88 3.02 -2.17
C GLN A 67 -10.24 2.07 -3.19
N HIS A 68 -10.37 0.78 -2.96
CA HIS A 68 -9.85 -0.25 -3.86
C HIS A 68 -10.39 -0.16 -5.30
N TYR A 69 -11.65 0.18 -5.49
CA TYR A 69 -12.27 0.29 -6.81
C TYR A 69 -11.64 1.36 -7.72
N GLN A 70 -10.88 2.32 -7.17
CA GLN A 70 -10.21 3.37 -7.95
C GLN A 70 -9.14 2.82 -8.90
N TRP A 71 -8.74 1.58 -8.73
CA TRP A 71 -7.79 0.86 -9.58
C TRP A 71 -8.46 0.04 -10.69
N CYS A 72 -9.78 -0.02 -10.72
CA CYS A 72 -10.55 -0.69 -11.79
C CYS A 72 -11.51 0.24 -12.53
N VAL A 73 -11.92 1.34 -11.90
CA VAL A 73 -12.83 2.33 -12.46
C VAL A 73 -12.34 3.74 -12.12
N ALA A 74 -12.07 4.55 -13.14
CA ALA A 74 -11.83 5.97 -12.98
C ALA A 74 -13.14 6.74 -13.10
N ASN A 75 -13.53 7.43 -12.05
CA ASN A 75 -14.65 8.37 -12.06
C ASN A 75 -14.19 9.84 -12.19
N VAL A 76 -12.88 10.05 -12.16
CA VAL A 76 -12.20 11.33 -12.37
C VAL A 76 -10.87 11.08 -13.09
N SER A 77 -10.42 12.05 -13.89
CA SER A 77 -9.27 11.87 -14.78
C SER A 77 -7.96 11.49 -14.09
N PHE A 78 -7.71 12.00 -12.89
CA PHE A 78 -6.46 11.69 -12.16
C PHE A 78 -6.39 10.23 -11.68
N LEU A 79 -7.49 9.46 -11.70
CA LEU A 79 -7.49 8.03 -11.39
C LEU A 79 -7.24 7.14 -12.61
N GLU A 80 -7.25 7.69 -13.82
CA GLU A 80 -7.06 6.90 -15.03
C GLU A 80 -5.73 6.17 -15.09
N SER A 81 -4.66 6.79 -14.56
CA SER A 81 -3.32 6.19 -14.48
C SER A 81 -3.31 4.92 -13.64
N GLN A 82 -4.08 4.88 -12.55
CA GLN A 82 -4.24 3.71 -11.68
C GLN A 82 -4.96 2.57 -12.42
N VAL A 83 -6.05 2.89 -13.13
CA VAL A 83 -6.80 1.90 -13.93
C VAL A 83 -5.92 1.35 -15.05
N ARG A 84 -5.16 2.21 -15.75
CA ARG A 84 -4.20 1.76 -16.77
C ARG A 84 -3.14 0.83 -16.20
N PHE A 85 -2.63 1.10 -15.00
CA PHE A 85 -1.69 0.20 -14.32
C PHE A 85 -2.28 -1.20 -14.12
N SER A 86 -3.49 -1.29 -13.58
CA SER A 86 -4.15 -2.57 -13.33
C SER A 86 -4.39 -3.35 -14.62
N ASN A 87 -4.86 -2.68 -15.68
CA ASN A 87 -5.06 -3.32 -16.98
C ASN A 87 -3.73 -3.81 -17.58
N LEU A 88 -2.71 -2.96 -17.56
CA LEU A 88 -1.39 -3.32 -18.08
C LEU A 88 -0.76 -4.50 -17.32
N ALA A 89 -0.96 -4.58 -16.00
CA ALA A 89 -0.52 -5.71 -15.19
C ALA A 89 -1.23 -7.02 -15.61
N LEU A 90 -2.55 -6.98 -15.80
CA LEU A 90 -3.33 -8.12 -16.29
C LEU A 90 -2.86 -8.57 -17.68
N ASP A 91 -2.69 -7.63 -18.61
CA ASP A 91 -2.24 -7.88 -19.98
C ASP A 91 -0.83 -8.51 -20.01
N GLN A 92 0.00 -8.19 -19.02
CA GLN A 92 1.35 -8.75 -18.88
C GLN A 92 1.41 -10.08 -18.10
N GLY A 93 0.28 -10.63 -17.67
CA GLY A 93 0.19 -11.94 -17.03
C GLY A 93 0.31 -11.93 -15.50
N PHE A 94 0.16 -10.78 -14.86
CA PHE A 94 -0.03 -10.69 -13.41
C PHE A 94 -1.52 -10.81 -13.04
N ALA A 95 -1.82 -11.49 -11.94
CA ALA A 95 -3.09 -11.27 -11.26
C ALA A 95 -3.02 -9.99 -10.42
N VAL A 96 -4.14 -9.30 -10.26
CA VAL A 96 -4.23 -8.04 -9.53
C VAL A 96 -5.24 -8.15 -8.42
N PHE A 97 -4.81 -7.83 -7.19
CA PHE A 97 -5.61 -7.79 -5.98
C PHE A 97 -5.65 -6.35 -5.48
N LEU A 98 -6.82 -5.74 -5.46
CA LEU A 98 -7.06 -4.37 -5.03
C LEU A 98 -7.58 -4.40 -3.59
N LEU A 99 -6.73 -4.07 -2.65
CA LEU A 99 -7.02 -4.17 -1.23
C LEU A 99 -7.74 -2.92 -0.73
N ASN A 100 -8.68 -3.10 0.20
CA ASN A 100 -9.38 -2.01 0.85
C ASN A 100 -8.93 -1.85 2.30
N SER A 101 -8.53 -0.62 2.70
CA SER A 101 -8.17 -0.33 4.07
C SER A 101 -9.40 -0.29 4.99
N THR A 102 -9.18 -0.09 6.26
CA THR A 102 -10.24 0.19 7.24
C THR A 102 -10.26 1.67 7.63
N ASP A 103 -11.40 2.16 8.08
CA ASP A 103 -11.56 3.48 8.69
C ASP A 103 -11.37 3.46 10.22
N LYS A 104 -10.91 2.33 10.77
CA LYS A 104 -10.74 2.13 12.23
C LYS A 104 -9.34 2.46 12.75
N VAL A 105 -8.44 2.93 11.90
CA VAL A 105 -7.11 3.39 12.31
C VAL A 105 -7.25 4.67 13.11
N THR A 106 -6.62 4.72 14.28
CA THR A 106 -6.64 5.88 15.18
C THR A 106 -5.25 6.50 15.33
N ASP A 107 -5.22 7.80 15.63
CA ASP A 107 -4.01 8.48 16.08
C ASP A 107 -3.65 8.09 17.54
N GLN A 108 -2.64 8.74 18.11
CA GLN A 108 -2.19 8.46 19.48
C GLN A 108 -3.23 8.82 20.53
N GLU A 109 -4.09 9.79 20.24
CA GLU A 109 -5.18 10.22 21.12
C GLU A 109 -6.47 9.39 20.92
N GLY A 110 -6.45 8.37 20.08
CA GLY A 110 -7.59 7.51 19.79
C GLY A 110 -8.60 8.10 18.82
N ARG A 111 -8.29 9.22 18.14
CA ARG A 111 -9.18 9.80 17.13
C ARG A 111 -9.04 9.05 15.81
N LEU A 112 -10.15 8.79 15.11
CA LEU A 112 -10.14 8.12 13.81
C LEU A 112 -9.37 8.93 12.77
N CYS A 113 -8.43 8.26 12.10
CA CYS A 113 -7.59 8.85 11.04
C CYS A 113 -8.29 8.91 9.67
N GLY A 114 -9.51 8.37 9.57
CA GLY A 114 -10.20 8.17 8.30
C GLY A 114 -9.77 6.89 7.59
N LYS A 115 -10.03 6.80 6.30
CA LYS A 115 -9.70 5.60 5.52
C LYS A 115 -8.24 5.62 5.10
N VAL A 116 -7.39 5.02 5.94
CA VAL A 116 -5.95 4.90 5.78
C VAL A 116 -5.50 3.50 6.17
N TRP A 117 -4.23 3.19 5.94
CA TRP A 117 -3.62 1.92 6.34
C TRP A 117 -2.97 2.04 7.71
N ASP A 118 -3.02 0.95 8.49
CA ASP A 118 -2.35 0.83 9.78
C ASP A 118 -0.89 0.42 9.57
N ASP A 119 -0.07 1.38 9.13
CA ASP A 119 1.32 1.15 8.79
C ASP A 119 2.28 1.25 9.99
N GLU A 120 1.83 1.76 11.12
CA GLU A 120 2.67 2.03 12.27
C GLU A 120 2.99 0.79 13.12
N VAL A 121 4.16 0.79 13.76
CA VAL A 121 4.57 -0.21 14.74
C VAL A 121 4.16 0.25 16.13
N ARG A 122 3.15 -0.39 16.71
CA ARG A 122 2.56 -0.06 18.03
C ARG A 122 2.46 -1.27 18.93
N ASP A 123 2.23 -1.00 20.21
CA ASP A 123 1.92 -2.01 21.24
C ASP A 123 0.46 -2.51 21.19
N ARG A 124 -0.10 -2.58 20.01
CA ARG A 124 -1.41 -3.16 19.74
C ARG A 124 -1.37 -4.02 18.47
N PRO A 125 -2.31 -4.95 18.30
CA PRO A 125 -2.43 -5.69 17.04
C PRO A 125 -2.62 -4.74 15.87
N ASN A 126 -1.86 -4.97 14.80
CA ASN A 126 -2.01 -4.24 13.54
C ASN A 126 -3.31 -4.68 12.84
N LEU A 127 -4.04 -3.73 12.27
CA LEU A 127 -5.33 -4.00 11.64
C LEU A 127 -5.20 -4.56 10.22
N ASP A 128 -4.12 -4.26 9.51
CA ASP A 128 -3.97 -4.55 8.09
C ASP A 128 -3.00 -5.69 7.77
N LEU A 129 -1.97 -5.91 8.60
CA LEU A 129 -1.03 -7.02 8.39
C LEU A 129 -1.73 -8.39 8.37
N PRO A 130 -2.62 -8.74 9.33
CA PRO A 130 -3.34 -10.02 9.27
C PRO A 130 -4.21 -10.17 8.03
N TYR A 131 -4.76 -9.07 7.51
CA TYR A 131 -5.55 -9.10 6.28
C TYR A 131 -4.70 -9.35 5.04
N ILE A 132 -3.53 -8.71 4.95
CA ILE A 132 -2.58 -8.94 3.85
C ILE A 132 -2.06 -10.39 3.90
N GLU A 133 -1.76 -10.89 5.10
CA GLU A 133 -1.32 -12.27 5.32
C GLU A 133 -2.38 -13.28 4.88
N GLU A 134 -3.65 -13.08 5.25
CA GLU A 134 -4.78 -13.91 4.84
C GLU A 134 -4.92 -13.98 3.31
N ILE A 135 -4.76 -12.83 2.64
CA ILE A 135 -4.78 -12.80 1.16
C ILE A 135 -3.63 -13.63 0.59
N ILE A 136 -2.42 -13.46 1.09
CA ILE A 136 -1.22 -14.12 0.54
C ILE A 136 -1.23 -15.62 0.81
N GLN A 137 -1.53 -16.02 2.05
CA GLN A 137 -1.36 -17.41 2.48
C GLN A 137 -2.59 -18.29 2.29
N VAL A 138 -3.79 -17.70 2.31
CA VAL A 138 -5.04 -18.46 2.26
C VAL A 138 -5.80 -18.19 0.96
N PHE A 139 -6.19 -16.94 0.72
CA PHE A 139 -7.08 -16.64 -0.40
C PHE A 139 -6.40 -16.76 -1.77
N ASN A 140 -5.22 -16.17 -1.97
CA ASN A 140 -4.50 -16.25 -3.25
C ASN A 140 -4.21 -17.70 -3.70
N PRO A 141 -3.76 -18.64 -2.83
CA PRO A 141 -3.63 -20.06 -3.21
C PRO A 141 -4.92 -20.72 -3.67
N GLN A 142 -6.07 -20.32 -3.11
CA GLN A 142 -7.38 -20.89 -3.47
C GLN A 142 -7.85 -20.46 -4.86
N VAL A 143 -7.56 -19.22 -5.26
CA VAL A 143 -8.04 -18.67 -6.55
C VAL A 143 -7.00 -18.75 -7.65
N ARG A 144 -5.75 -19.08 -7.32
CA ARG A 144 -4.65 -19.17 -8.28
C ARG A 144 -4.74 -20.45 -9.13
N PRO A 145 -4.84 -20.33 -10.48
CA PRO A 145 -4.88 -21.49 -11.36
C PRO A 145 -3.64 -22.39 -11.25
N PRO A 146 -3.76 -23.70 -11.47
CA PRO A 146 -2.61 -24.59 -11.58
C PRO A 146 -1.60 -24.10 -12.63
N GLY A 147 -0.31 -24.30 -12.37
CA GLY A 147 0.77 -23.84 -13.25
C GLY A 147 1.14 -22.36 -13.13
N SER A 148 0.41 -21.59 -12.32
CA SER A 148 0.75 -20.18 -12.06
C SER A 148 1.99 -20.03 -11.19
N ARG A 149 2.75 -18.95 -11.40
CA ARG A 149 3.83 -18.55 -10.50
C ARG A 149 3.30 -18.14 -9.13
N LYS A 150 4.09 -18.44 -8.09
CA LYS A 150 3.73 -18.14 -6.68
C LYS A 150 4.22 -16.75 -6.22
N ALA A 151 4.93 -16.02 -7.09
CA ALA A 151 5.50 -14.73 -6.76
C ALA A 151 4.42 -13.73 -6.34
N ILE A 152 4.69 -12.99 -5.26
CA ILE A 152 3.83 -11.95 -4.69
C ILE A 152 4.58 -10.63 -4.72
N PHE A 153 3.93 -9.62 -5.27
CA PHE A 153 4.43 -8.26 -5.34
C PHE A 153 3.52 -7.30 -4.62
N LEU A 154 4.09 -6.32 -3.93
CA LEU A 154 3.32 -5.27 -3.26
C LEU A 154 3.60 -3.91 -3.89
N THR A 155 2.54 -3.12 -4.07
CA THR A 155 2.65 -1.71 -4.42
C THR A 155 1.49 -0.92 -3.82
N GLY A 156 1.63 0.40 -3.77
CA GLY A 156 0.58 1.27 -3.27
C GLY A 156 0.99 2.73 -3.31
N LEU A 157 -0.01 3.59 -3.26
CA LEU A 157 0.14 5.04 -3.31
C LEU A 157 0.04 5.66 -1.92
N SER A 158 0.93 6.61 -1.58
CA SER A 158 0.80 7.42 -0.36
C SER A 158 0.65 6.53 0.89
N SER A 159 -0.45 6.62 1.64
CA SER A 159 -0.77 5.72 2.77
C SER A 159 -0.62 4.25 2.39
N GLY A 160 -1.06 3.83 1.19
CA GLY A 160 -0.83 2.49 0.67
C GLY A 160 0.64 2.19 0.37
N GLY A 161 1.42 3.18 0.00
CA GLY A 161 2.86 3.07 -0.17
C GLY A 161 3.59 2.86 1.17
N TYR A 162 3.19 3.56 2.23
CA TYR A 162 3.69 3.32 3.59
C TYR A 162 3.37 1.89 4.05
N MET A 163 2.12 1.44 3.82
CA MET A 163 1.73 0.06 4.15
C MET A 163 2.46 -0.97 3.29
N THR A 164 2.78 -0.65 2.03
CA THR A 164 3.63 -1.48 1.17
C THR A 164 4.99 -1.73 1.82
N VAL A 165 5.64 -0.68 2.32
CA VAL A 165 6.91 -0.79 3.06
C VAL A 165 6.71 -1.59 4.34
N ARG A 166 5.67 -1.27 5.13
CA ARG A 166 5.38 -1.93 6.41
C ARG A 166 5.18 -3.44 6.26
N ALA A 167 4.36 -3.87 5.31
CA ALA A 167 4.08 -5.28 5.05
C ALA A 167 5.34 -6.01 4.53
N SER A 168 6.06 -5.39 3.59
CA SER A 168 7.27 -5.99 2.99
C SER A 168 8.45 -6.08 3.97
N THR A 169 8.42 -5.32 5.05
CA THR A 169 9.42 -5.38 6.12
C THR A 169 8.94 -6.13 7.36
N HIS A 170 7.77 -6.76 7.28
CA HIS A 170 7.21 -7.57 8.35
C HIS A 170 7.20 -9.06 8.00
N PHE A 171 6.75 -9.42 6.80
CA PHE A 171 6.57 -10.81 6.42
C PHE A 171 7.89 -11.45 5.99
N ASP A 172 8.22 -12.60 6.58
CA ASP A 172 9.37 -13.40 6.17
C ASP A 172 8.97 -14.33 5.01
N ASN A 173 9.71 -14.26 3.90
CA ASN A 173 9.59 -15.19 2.76
C ASN A 173 8.20 -15.23 2.07
N LEU A 174 7.36 -14.23 2.22
CA LEU A 174 6.04 -14.17 1.57
C LEU A 174 6.02 -13.23 0.36
N ILE A 175 6.94 -12.28 0.28
CA ILE A 175 6.94 -11.22 -0.72
C ILE A 175 8.21 -11.32 -1.57
N THR A 176 8.02 -11.33 -2.88
CA THR A 176 9.12 -11.39 -3.85
C THR A 176 9.78 -10.02 -4.03
N ALA A 177 8.98 -8.98 -4.22
CA ALA A 177 9.47 -7.61 -4.31
C ALA A 177 8.35 -6.58 -4.03
N PHE A 178 8.75 -5.32 -3.77
CA PHE A 178 7.82 -4.26 -3.51
C PHE A 178 8.23 -2.91 -4.12
N ALA A 179 7.22 -2.13 -4.50
CA ALA A 179 7.36 -0.85 -5.18
C ALA A 179 6.47 0.21 -4.53
N PRO A 180 6.89 0.86 -3.43
CA PRO A 180 6.10 1.92 -2.80
C PRO A 180 6.15 3.19 -3.64
N VAL A 181 5.00 3.86 -3.78
CA VAL A 181 4.84 5.09 -4.57
C VAL A 181 4.48 6.25 -3.66
N SER A 182 5.19 7.38 -3.79
CA SER A 182 4.93 8.64 -3.06
C SER A 182 4.80 8.42 -1.55
N SER A 183 5.76 7.72 -0.94
CA SER A 183 5.74 7.34 0.48
C SER A 183 7.13 7.44 1.13
N GLY A 184 7.20 7.06 2.39
CA GLY A 184 8.42 7.00 3.20
C GLY A 184 8.42 5.79 4.13
N ASP A 185 9.10 5.89 5.26
CA ASP A 185 9.11 4.87 6.30
C ASP A 185 7.72 4.75 7.00
N PRO A 186 7.33 3.55 7.43
CA PRO A 186 6.01 3.30 7.99
C PRO A 186 5.89 3.83 9.43
N TYR A 187 5.17 4.90 9.62
CA TYR A 187 4.93 5.52 10.94
C TYR A 187 3.54 6.16 11.08
N GLY A 188 2.66 5.94 10.11
CA GLY A 188 1.33 6.55 10.07
C GLY A 188 1.35 8.02 9.63
N TRP A 189 0.51 8.37 8.66
CA TRP A 189 0.44 9.70 8.07
C TRP A 189 0.13 10.83 9.08
N TYR A 190 -0.61 10.54 10.13
CA TYR A 190 -0.95 11.52 11.17
C TYR A 190 0.25 11.95 12.03
N ARG A 191 1.31 11.14 12.12
CA ARG A 191 2.54 11.52 12.83
C ARG A 191 3.39 12.51 12.07
N ILE A 192 3.31 12.51 10.76
CA ILE A 192 3.93 13.55 9.93
C ILE A 192 3.42 14.92 10.36
N CYS A 193 2.12 15.01 10.66
CA CYS A 193 1.48 16.22 11.14
C CYS A 193 1.98 16.70 12.48
N GLU A 194 2.14 15.78 13.41
CA GLU A 194 2.45 16.13 14.78
C GLU A 194 3.85 16.67 14.92
N LYS A 195 4.78 16.24 14.07
CA LYS A 195 6.21 16.49 14.28
C LYS A 195 6.91 17.30 13.21
N GLY A 196 6.37 17.39 12.01
CA GLY A 196 6.97 18.15 10.90
C GLY A 196 6.22 19.42 10.59
N LEU A 197 4.92 19.42 10.78
CA LEU A 197 4.01 20.47 10.40
C LEU A 197 3.14 20.80 11.61
N SER A 198 2.63 22.00 11.74
CA SER A 198 1.74 22.33 12.84
C SER A 198 0.45 21.50 12.73
N PRO A 199 0.19 20.53 13.61
CA PRO A 199 -0.98 19.66 13.51
C PRO A 199 -2.30 20.42 13.66
N ARG A 200 -2.27 21.59 14.26
CA ARG A 200 -3.44 22.46 14.41
C ARG A 200 -3.85 23.19 13.14
N LYS A 201 -2.97 23.21 12.12
CA LYS A 201 -3.18 23.96 10.88
C LYS A 201 -3.24 23.09 9.63
N THR A 202 -2.99 21.79 9.72
CA THR A 202 -2.95 20.89 8.55
C THR A 202 -4.27 20.20 8.31
N VAL A 203 -4.66 20.09 7.04
CA VAL A 203 -5.70 19.16 6.59
C VAL A 203 -5.03 17.81 6.34
N PHE A 204 -5.52 16.75 6.97
CA PHE A 204 -4.97 15.38 6.86
C PHE A 204 -3.51 15.22 7.27
N GLY A 205 -2.89 16.24 7.82
CA GLY A 205 -1.51 16.17 8.24
C GLY A 205 -0.46 16.11 7.14
N LEU A 206 -0.81 16.41 5.93
CA LEU A 206 0.01 16.21 4.76
C LEU A 206 0.23 17.50 3.98
N GLY A 207 0.64 18.58 4.66
CA GLY A 207 1.19 19.73 3.97
C GLY A 207 0.18 20.77 3.47
N PHE A 208 -1.03 20.83 4.02
CA PHE A 208 -1.95 21.94 3.74
C PHE A 208 -2.36 22.64 5.03
N ASP A 209 -2.25 23.95 5.04
CA ASP A 209 -2.80 24.81 6.07
C ASP A 209 -4.33 24.87 5.93
N ARG A 210 -5.05 24.58 7.03
CA ARG A 210 -6.53 24.54 7.02
C ARG A 210 -7.18 25.88 6.77
N GLU A 211 -6.56 26.97 7.23
CA GLU A 211 -7.11 28.30 7.15
C GLU A 211 -6.87 28.94 5.80
N THR A 212 -5.69 28.70 5.24
CA THR A 212 -5.24 29.37 4.01
C THR A 212 -5.30 28.49 2.77
N GLY A 213 -5.49 27.17 2.92
CA GLY A 213 -5.41 26.19 1.84
C GLY A 213 -4.01 26.10 1.20
N LYS A 214 -3.02 26.78 1.76
CA LYS A 214 -1.66 26.80 1.23
C LYS A 214 -0.90 25.56 1.66
N GLN A 215 -0.07 25.10 0.75
CA GLN A 215 0.86 24.02 1.02
C GLN A 215 1.94 24.46 1.99
N ILE A 216 2.19 23.67 3.03
CA ILE A 216 3.16 23.93 4.08
C ILE A 216 4.18 22.81 4.27
N ILE A 217 4.57 22.15 3.19
CA ILE A 217 5.61 21.12 3.28
C ILE A 217 6.87 21.73 3.83
N GLU A 218 7.33 21.19 4.94
CA GLU A 218 8.61 21.51 5.49
C GLU A 218 9.70 20.74 4.73
N PRO A 219 10.58 21.42 3.98
CA PRO A 219 11.66 20.75 3.29
C PRO A 219 12.52 19.95 4.27
N ASP A 220 12.94 18.76 3.83
CA ASP A 220 13.76 17.85 4.63
C ASP A 220 13.12 17.38 5.94
N ALA A 221 11.78 17.42 6.07
CA ALA A 221 11.08 17.03 7.29
C ALA A 221 11.50 15.64 7.79
N CYS A 222 11.64 14.68 6.90
CA CYS A 222 12.02 13.32 7.27
C CYS A 222 13.51 13.16 7.59
N ARG A 223 14.39 14.06 7.14
CA ARG A 223 15.82 14.05 7.51
C ARG A 223 16.07 14.55 8.93
N ARG A 224 15.15 15.31 9.49
CA ARG A 224 15.31 15.94 10.83
C ARG A 224 15.02 14.99 11.98
N ASP A 225 14.90 13.69 11.75
CA ASP A 225 14.65 12.66 12.77
C ASP A 225 13.51 12.96 13.74
N ARG A 226 12.45 13.59 13.24
CA ARG A 226 11.29 13.97 14.06
C ARG A 226 10.30 12.83 14.27
N TYR A 227 10.53 11.71 13.61
CA TYR A 227 9.63 10.55 13.67
C TYR A 227 10.17 9.53 14.64
N VAL A 228 9.37 9.22 15.64
CA VAL A 228 9.69 8.20 16.64
C VAL A 228 8.54 7.19 16.62
N HIS A 229 8.86 5.97 16.27
CA HIS A 229 7.95 4.84 16.45
C HIS A 229 7.81 4.53 17.94
N GLU A 230 6.66 4.02 18.38
CA GLU A 230 6.52 3.46 19.73
C GLU A 230 7.54 2.32 19.96
N ARG A 231 7.79 1.56 18.90
CA ARG A 231 8.88 0.57 18.83
C ARG A 231 9.73 0.82 17.58
N PRO A 232 11.03 0.50 17.62
CA PRO A 232 11.85 0.48 16.42
C PRO A 232 11.23 -0.46 15.38
N TRP A 233 10.80 0.07 14.24
CA TRP A 233 10.15 -0.76 13.22
C TRP A 233 11.13 -1.73 12.55
N GLU A 234 12.43 -1.44 12.58
CA GLU A 234 13.51 -2.33 12.15
C GLU A 234 13.52 -3.65 12.90
N SER A 235 12.97 -3.70 14.13
CA SER A 235 12.83 -4.93 14.90
C SER A 235 11.86 -5.93 14.25
N THR A 236 11.06 -5.49 13.30
CA THR A 236 10.13 -6.33 12.55
C THR A 236 10.72 -6.90 11.25
N PHE A 237 11.97 -6.55 10.91
CA PHE A 237 12.56 -6.93 9.64
C PHE A 237 12.77 -8.44 9.54
N PRO A 238 12.32 -9.05 8.43
CA PRO A 238 12.42 -10.48 8.20
C PRO A 238 13.87 -10.90 7.91
N LYS A 239 14.13 -12.20 8.00
CA LYS A 239 15.42 -12.77 7.59
C LYS A 239 15.59 -12.70 6.06
N THR A 240 14.57 -13.16 5.34
CA THR A 240 14.50 -13.07 3.88
C THR A 240 13.97 -11.70 3.48
N LYS A 241 14.75 -10.97 2.72
CA LYS A 241 14.45 -9.59 2.37
C LYS A 241 14.03 -9.48 0.90
N PRO A 242 12.77 -9.08 0.64
CA PRO A 242 12.30 -8.85 -0.72
C PRO A 242 13.08 -7.72 -1.40
N ALA A 243 13.23 -7.80 -2.72
CA ALA A 243 13.80 -6.71 -3.49
C ALA A 243 12.88 -5.48 -3.49
N PHE A 244 13.44 -4.29 -3.62
CA PHE A 244 12.63 -3.07 -3.64
C PHE A 244 13.08 -2.04 -4.67
N ARG A 245 12.14 -1.18 -5.05
CA ARG A 245 12.39 0.04 -5.80
C ARG A 245 11.37 1.10 -5.40
N THR A 246 11.82 2.29 -5.00
CA THR A 246 10.95 3.41 -4.64
C THR A 246 10.60 4.24 -5.87
N PHE A 247 9.36 4.76 -5.90
CA PHE A 247 8.82 5.57 -7.00
C PHE A 247 8.31 6.88 -6.45
N LYS A 248 8.76 8.00 -7.00
CA LYS A 248 8.41 9.32 -6.50
C LYS A 248 8.58 10.41 -7.57
N HIS A 249 7.86 11.51 -7.37
CA HIS A 249 8.06 12.77 -8.05
C HIS A 249 8.89 13.72 -7.17
N GLU A 250 9.92 14.41 -7.71
CA GLU A 250 10.78 15.30 -6.91
C GLU A 250 10.02 16.49 -6.31
N LYS A 251 8.95 16.91 -6.98
CA LYS A 251 8.05 18.01 -6.57
C LYS A 251 6.72 17.51 -6.06
N ASP A 252 6.72 16.34 -5.41
CA ASP A 252 5.58 15.84 -4.67
C ASP A 252 5.13 16.88 -3.66
N GLY A 253 3.84 17.26 -3.72
CA GLY A 253 3.27 18.32 -2.92
C GLY A 253 2.79 17.89 -1.56
N ILE A 254 2.85 16.60 -1.23
CA ILE A 254 2.36 16.02 0.02
C ILE A 254 3.50 15.42 0.83
N ASN A 255 4.31 14.54 0.20
CA ASN A 255 5.45 13.91 0.82
C ASN A 255 6.75 14.54 0.32
N ASP A 256 7.58 15.04 1.21
CA ASP A 256 8.91 15.52 0.82
C ASP A 256 9.78 14.38 0.27
N LEU A 257 10.64 14.69 -0.69
CA LEU A 257 11.56 13.72 -1.30
C LEU A 257 12.44 13.03 -0.25
N SER A 258 12.82 13.74 0.80
CA SER A 258 13.64 13.21 1.89
C SER A 258 13.01 12.02 2.61
N CYS A 259 11.68 11.88 2.60
CA CYS A 259 10.98 10.75 3.21
C CYS A 259 11.25 9.44 2.43
N SER A 260 11.22 9.53 1.10
CA SER A 260 11.56 8.40 0.24
C SER A 260 13.06 8.05 0.28
N GLU A 261 13.93 9.07 0.32
CA GLU A 261 15.38 8.88 0.47
C GLU A 261 15.75 8.24 1.81
N LYS A 262 15.05 8.63 2.88
CA LYS A 262 15.25 8.06 4.21
C LYS A 262 14.93 6.56 4.23
N VAL A 263 13.77 6.16 3.70
CA VAL A 263 13.39 4.74 3.66
C VAL A 263 14.32 3.93 2.76
N ASP A 264 14.69 4.46 1.59
CA ASP A 264 15.63 3.78 0.68
C ASP A 264 16.97 3.54 1.38
N SER A 265 17.52 4.55 2.03
CA SER A 265 18.79 4.46 2.76
C SER A 265 18.69 3.49 3.95
N LEU A 266 17.58 3.48 4.68
CA LEU A 266 17.34 2.59 5.81
C LEU A 266 17.28 1.12 5.35
N LEU A 267 16.49 0.84 4.33
CA LEU A 267 16.35 -0.51 3.78
C LEU A 267 17.70 -1.06 3.30
N ARG A 268 18.49 -0.26 2.58
CA ARG A 268 19.84 -0.66 2.14
C ARG A 268 20.80 -0.94 3.30
N ARG A 269 20.79 -0.10 4.34
CA ARG A 269 21.60 -0.34 5.56
C ARG A 269 21.26 -1.66 6.24
N HIS A 270 20.02 -2.10 6.14
CA HIS A 270 19.56 -3.38 6.70
C HIS A 270 19.62 -4.55 5.71
N GLY A 271 20.33 -4.38 4.58
CA GLY A 271 20.64 -5.46 3.64
C GLY A 271 19.53 -5.79 2.64
N TYR A 272 18.53 -4.91 2.46
CA TYR A 272 17.59 -5.06 1.35
C TYR A 272 18.28 -4.71 0.02
N VAL A 273 18.01 -5.51 -1.01
CA VAL A 273 18.54 -5.27 -2.36
C VAL A 273 17.56 -4.38 -3.11
N GLY A 274 17.96 -3.12 -3.36
CA GLY A 274 17.12 -2.14 -4.05
C GLY A 274 17.69 -1.71 -5.39
N GLU A 275 16.84 -1.58 -6.43
CA GLU A 275 17.17 -0.83 -7.62
C GLU A 275 17.25 0.67 -7.32
N PRO A 276 17.94 1.49 -8.14
CA PRO A 276 17.89 2.94 -7.99
C PRO A 276 16.45 3.46 -8.00
N ALA A 277 16.15 4.41 -7.10
CA ALA A 277 14.84 5.04 -7.03
C ALA A 277 14.41 5.58 -8.39
N PHE A 278 13.13 5.39 -8.74
CA PHE A 278 12.55 6.00 -9.93
C PHE A 278 12.02 7.39 -9.56
N LEU A 279 12.72 8.42 -10.02
CA LEU A 279 12.40 9.80 -9.70
C LEU A 279 11.90 10.53 -10.95
N LEU A 280 10.62 10.92 -10.94
CA LEU A 280 10.08 11.84 -11.93
C LEU A 280 10.51 13.26 -11.60
N LYS A 281 10.87 13.99 -12.65
CA LYS A 281 11.29 15.40 -12.58
C LYS A 281 10.52 16.20 -13.60
N ASP A 282 10.10 17.39 -13.21
CA ASP A 282 9.56 18.40 -14.09
C ASP A 282 10.00 19.81 -13.64
N GLU A 283 9.68 20.82 -14.43
CA GLU A 283 9.99 22.22 -14.11
C GLU A 283 8.86 22.91 -13.34
N GLY A 284 7.70 22.26 -13.17
CA GLY A 284 6.52 22.79 -12.51
C GLY A 284 6.71 23.03 -11.00
N PRO A 285 5.76 23.65 -10.32
CA PRO A 285 5.76 23.79 -8.86
C PRO A 285 5.46 22.47 -8.17
N ARG A 286 5.76 22.37 -6.89
CA ARG A 286 5.22 21.29 -6.03
C ARG A 286 3.70 21.30 -6.08
N SER A 287 3.09 20.14 -6.25
CA SER A 287 1.64 20.03 -6.38
C SER A 287 1.08 18.71 -5.85
N LEU A 288 -0.22 18.70 -5.56
CA LEU A 288 -0.95 17.47 -5.26
C LEU A 288 -0.92 16.52 -6.46
N ALA A 289 -0.99 17.05 -7.70
CA ALA A 289 -0.92 16.24 -8.89
C ALA A 289 0.37 15.39 -8.95
N ASN A 290 1.50 15.95 -8.52
CA ASN A 290 2.78 15.26 -8.46
C ASN A 290 2.87 14.21 -7.34
N HIS A 291 1.95 14.23 -6.38
CA HIS A 291 1.79 13.19 -5.36
C HIS A 291 1.01 11.98 -5.87
N LEU A 292 0.09 12.21 -6.79
CA LEU A 292 -0.79 11.15 -7.30
C LEU A 292 -0.01 10.16 -8.17
N TRP A 293 -0.64 9.01 -8.43
CA TRP A 293 -0.09 7.98 -9.30
C TRP A 293 0.07 8.51 -10.74
N GLN A 294 1.28 8.38 -11.28
CA GLN A 294 1.62 8.84 -12.63
C GLN A 294 1.67 7.69 -13.62
N ASP A 295 1.23 7.91 -14.86
CA ASP A 295 1.37 6.92 -15.94
C ASP A 295 2.81 6.47 -16.14
N ALA A 296 3.75 7.38 -15.96
CA ALA A 296 5.17 7.10 -16.10
C ALA A 296 5.70 6.06 -15.09
N TYR A 297 4.96 5.74 -14.03
CA TYR A 297 5.31 4.66 -13.08
C TYR A 297 4.90 3.29 -13.59
N ASN A 298 3.87 3.19 -14.44
CA ASN A 298 3.19 1.94 -14.76
C ASN A 298 4.16 0.88 -15.30
N GLN A 299 4.78 1.12 -16.43
CA GLN A 299 5.68 0.15 -17.04
C GLN A 299 6.96 -0.08 -16.20
N PRO A 300 7.64 0.95 -15.65
CA PRO A 300 8.81 0.75 -14.79
C PRO A 300 8.56 -0.10 -13.52
N ILE A 301 7.36 -0.06 -12.93
CA ILE A 301 7.01 -0.93 -11.79
C ILE A 301 6.87 -2.38 -12.29
N LEU A 302 6.15 -2.61 -13.38
CA LEU A 302 5.94 -3.96 -13.93
C LEU A 302 7.25 -4.58 -14.42
N ASP A 303 8.11 -3.79 -15.05
CA ASP A 303 9.45 -4.23 -15.47
C ASP A 303 10.33 -4.59 -14.27
N PHE A 304 10.26 -3.78 -13.19
CA PHE A 304 10.98 -4.09 -11.96
C PHE A 304 10.51 -5.43 -11.38
N PHE A 305 9.20 -5.66 -11.27
CA PHE A 305 8.64 -6.92 -10.77
C PHE A 305 9.02 -8.11 -11.67
N ALA A 306 8.93 -7.96 -12.98
CA ALA A 306 9.29 -9.01 -13.93
C ALA A 306 10.77 -9.45 -13.79
N ARG A 307 11.69 -8.49 -13.60
CA ARG A 307 13.12 -8.81 -13.39
C ARG A 307 13.38 -9.62 -12.12
N GLN A 308 12.55 -9.53 -11.10
CA GLN A 308 12.74 -10.33 -9.88
C GLN A 308 12.39 -11.80 -10.09
N LEU A 309 11.53 -12.12 -11.06
CA LEU A 309 11.18 -13.51 -11.40
C LEU A 309 12.33 -14.31 -12.02
N ASP A 310 13.30 -13.64 -12.61
CA ASP A 310 14.43 -14.29 -13.27
C ASP A 310 15.59 -14.58 -12.31
N LYS A 311 15.56 -14.04 -11.09
CA LYS A 311 16.57 -14.29 -10.05
C LYS A 311 16.34 -15.59 -9.28
N ASP A 312 15.14 -16.18 -9.40
CA ASP A 312 14.75 -17.44 -8.75
C ASP A 312 15.05 -18.68 -9.62
N LYS A 313 15.74 -18.50 -10.74
CA LYS A 313 16.27 -19.57 -11.63
C LYS A 313 17.75 -19.80 -11.35
#